data_c9281e0a6bbbfe51c97edd4abb588368
#
_entry.id   c9281e0a6bbbfe51c97edd4abb588368
#
_cell.length_a   1.000
_cell.length_b   1.000
_cell.length_c   1.000
_cell.angle_alpha   90.00
_cell.angle_beta   90.00
_cell.angle_gamma   90.00
#
_symmetry.space_group_name_H-M   'P 1'
#
loop_
_entity.id
_entity.type
_entity.pdbx_description
1 polymer ?
#
loop_
_entity_poly.entity_id
_entity_poly.type
_entity_poly.pdbx_seq_one_letter_code
_entity_poly.pdbx_strand_id
1 'polypeptide(L)'
;MVRDYRRRGGRTNLIHAKLSYIPSHCRKCGIKNEGQIIKNGSHKTKGQLLPYRATKTELRLVRTRFYCKDCQSTFNAQTNLVDENCYLSKELKVQIALELAKNTTRKEIADRYFVFDVTVLRVLHTCLKRII
;
A
#
# COMPACT_ATOMS: atom_id res chain seq x y z
N MET A 1 -10.80 6.37 -10.37
CA MET A 1 -11.85 7.33 -10.00
C MET A 1 -11.70 7.76 -8.55
N VAL A 2 -11.70 9.07 -8.31
CA VAL A 2 -11.59 9.63 -6.95
C VAL A 2 -12.99 10.02 -6.48
N ARG A 3 -13.35 9.61 -5.27
CA ARG A 3 -14.62 9.99 -4.63
C ARG A 3 -14.37 10.67 -3.30
N ASP A 4 -15.04 11.80 -3.06
CA ASP A 4 -15.04 12.48 -1.77
C ASP A 4 -16.05 11.81 -0.84
N TYR A 5 -15.62 11.68 0.42
CA TYR A 5 -16.38 10.95 1.40
C TYR A 5 -16.14 11.52 2.79
N ARG A 6 -17.21 11.87 3.48
CA ARG A 6 -17.13 12.44 4.83
C ARG A 6 -17.24 11.34 5.88
N ARG A 7 -16.33 11.34 6.83
CA ARG A 7 -16.34 10.42 7.96
C ARG A 7 -15.96 11.19 9.22
N ARG A 8 -16.88 11.26 10.20
CA ARG A 8 -16.66 11.88 11.53
C ARG A 8 -15.99 13.26 11.46
N GLY A 9 -16.55 14.19 10.71
CA GLY A 9 -16.09 15.58 10.64
C GLY A 9 -14.93 15.84 9.70
N GLY A 10 -14.40 14.81 9.01
CA GLY A 10 -13.34 14.95 8.02
C GLY A 10 -13.72 14.38 6.66
N ARG A 11 -13.12 14.92 5.60
CA ARG A 11 -13.22 14.33 4.26
C ARG A 11 -12.08 13.36 4.04
N THR A 12 -12.36 12.30 3.31
CA THR A 12 -11.35 11.35 2.86
C THR A 12 -11.50 11.16 1.36
N ASN A 13 -10.43 11.35 0.61
CA ASN A 13 -10.41 11.01 -0.80
C ASN A 13 -10.26 9.50 -0.94
N LEU A 14 -11.17 8.86 -1.68
CA LEU A 14 -11.09 7.44 -1.97
C LEU A 14 -10.70 7.25 -3.42
N ILE A 15 -9.61 6.53 -3.64
CA ILE A 15 -9.17 6.13 -4.98
C ILE A 15 -9.46 4.64 -5.14
N HIS A 16 -10.32 4.32 -6.09
CA HIS A 16 -10.62 2.92 -6.44
C HIS A 16 -9.80 2.52 -7.65
N ALA A 17 -9.06 1.44 -7.53
CA ALA A 17 -8.22 0.94 -8.60
C ALA A 17 -8.31 -0.58 -8.70
N LYS A 18 -8.01 -1.10 -9.88
CA LYS A 18 -7.94 -2.54 -10.14
C LYS A 18 -6.56 -2.85 -10.69
N LEU A 19 -5.90 -3.85 -10.10
CA LEU A 19 -4.59 -4.31 -10.53
C LEU A 19 -4.74 -5.68 -11.19
N SER A 20 -4.44 -5.75 -12.47
CA SER A 20 -4.48 -7.00 -13.23
C SER A 20 -3.37 -6.96 -14.29
N TYR A 21 -2.66 -8.07 -14.42
CA TYR A 21 -1.63 -8.25 -15.45
C TYR A 21 -1.46 -9.74 -15.72
N ILE A 22 -0.65 -10.08 -16.70
CA ILE A 22 -0.30 -11.47 -16.97
C ILE A 22 1.05 -11.73 -16.30
N PRO A 23 1.12 -12.56 -15.24
CA PRO A 23 2.38 -12.81 -14.56
C PRO A 23 3.34 -13.61 -15.45
N SER A 24 4.62 -13.25 -15.41
CA SER A 24 5.66 -13.92 -16.19
C SER A 24 6.12 -15.23 -15.57
N HIS A 25 6.03 -15.33 -14.25
CA HIS A 25 6.45 -16.51 -13.47
C HIS A 25 5.52 -16.71 -12.28
N CYS A 26 5.51 -17.92 -11.73
CA CYS A 26 4.91 -18.17 -10.44
C CYS A 26 5.77 -17.55 -9.33
N ARG A 27 5.15 -16.81 -8.45
CA ARG A 27 5.83 -16.18 -7.32
C ARG A 27 6.37 -17.21 -6.31
N LYS A 28 5.74 -18.38 -6.21
CA LYS A 28 6.07 -19.39 -5.20
C LYS A 28 7.02 -20.46 -5.69
N CYS A 29 6.80 -21.00 -6.89
CA CYS A 29 7.68 -22.03 -7.43
C CYS A 29 8.66 -21.53 -8.49
N GLY A 30 8.49 -20.29 -8.96
CA GLY A 30 9.40 -19.66 -9.92
C GLY A 30 9.26 -20.13 -11.36
N ILE A 31 8.30 -21.02 -11.66
CA ILE A 31 8.13 -21.56 -13.00
C ILE A 31 7.67 -20.46 -13.97
N LYS A 32 8.20 -20.47 -15.19
CA LYS A 32 7.79 -19.53 -16.23
C LYS A 32 6.35 -19.80 -16.64
N ASN A 33 5.59 -18.73 -16.82
CA ASN A 33 4.18 -18.85 -17.22
C ASN A 33 4.05 -19.22 -18.69
N GLU A 34 3.67 -20.44 -18.94
CA GLU A 34 3.37 -20.97 -20.29
C GLU A 34 1.90 -21.44 -20.38
N GLY A 35 1.00 -20.77 -19.69
CA GLY A 35 -0.42 -21.08 -19.64
C GLY A 35 -0.89 -21.78 -18.37
N GLN A 36 0.02 -22.16 -17.47
CA GLN A 36 -0.32 -22.83 -16.21
C GLN A 36 -0.74 -21.87 -15.09
N ILE A 37 -0.50 -20.58 -15.24
CA ILE A 37 -0.94 -19.58 -14.26
C ILE A 37 -2.22 -18.93 -14.76
N ILE A 38 -3.29 -19.10 -14.03
CA ILE A 38 -4.63 -18.63 -14.39
C ILE A 38 -5.17 -17.66 -13.35
N LYS A 39 -6.12 -16.84 -13.75
CA LYS A 39 -6.83 -15.96 -12.84
C LYS A 39 -7.78 -16.78 -11.96
N ASN A 40 -7.78 -16.50 -10.66
CA ASN A 40 -8.58 -17.21 -9.67
C ASN A 40 -9.22 -16.25 -8.69
N GLY A 41 -10.13 -15.40 -9.18
CA GLY A 41 -10.83 -14.43 -8.36
C GLY A 41 -10.04 -13.15 -8.09
N SER A 42 -10.41 -12.45 -7.04
CA SER A 42 -9.80 -11.18 -6.67
C SER A 42 -9.70 -11.03 -5.16
N HIS A 43 -8.82 -10.14 -4.73
CA HIS A 43 -8.61 -9.80 -3.34
C HIS A 43 -8.62 -8.28 -3.18
N LYS A 44 -9.39 -7.78 -2.22
CA LYS A 44 -9.49 -6.34 -1.95
C LYS A 44 -8.52 -5.95 -0.86
N THR A 45 -7.72 -4.91 -1.12
CA THR A 45 -6.80 -4.35 -0.13
C THR A 45 -7.01 -2.85 -0.01
N LYS A 46 -6.56 -2.30 1.13
CA LYS A 46 -6.61 -0.87 1.41
C LYS A 46 -5.21 -0.36 1.65
N GLY A 47 -4.96 0.88 1.25
CA GLY A 47 -3.70 1.55 1.54
C GLY A 47 -3.92 3.03 1.76
N GLN A 48 -3.04 3.66 2.53
CA GLN A 48 -3.06 5.11 2.70
C GLN A 48 -1.96 5.72 1.87
N LEU A 49 -2.33 6.65 0.99
CA LEU A 49 -1.43 7.39 0.11
C LEU A 49 -1.06 8.74 0.73
N LEU A 50 -0.17 9.46 0.07
CA LEU A 50 0.13 10.85 0.44
C LEU A 50 -1.16 11.68 0.40
N PRO A 51 -1.35 12.62 1.36
CA PRO A 51 -2.52 13.48 1.34
C PRO A 51 -2.60 14.28 0.04
N TYR A 52 -3.79 14.38 -0.50
CA TYR A 52 -4.06 15.17 -1.70
C TYR A 52 -4.91 16.37 -1.31
N ARG A 53 -4.43 17.59 -1.61
CA ARG A 53 -5.08 18.85 -1.24
C ARG A 53 -5.35 18.94 0.27
N ALA A 54 -4.35 18.60 1.08
CA ALA A 54 -4.42 18.58 2.55
C ALA A 54 -5.57 17.70 3.08
N THR A 55 -5.96 16.67 2.33
CA THR A 55 -7.03 15.74 2.71
C THR A 55 -6.48 14.32 2.71
N LYS A 56 -6.85 13.53 3.73
CA LYS A 56 -6.50 12.11 3.80
C LYS A 56 -6.92 11.41 2.51
N THR A 57 -6.02 10.63 1.94
CA THR A 57 -6.25 9.90 0.69
C THR A 57 -6.04 8.41 0.92
N GLU A 58 -7.04 7.61 0.58
CA GLU A 58 -7.02 6.16 0.79
C GLU A 58 -7.19 5.45 -0.55
N LEU A 59 -6.38 4.42 -0.76
CA LEU A 59 -6.44 3.55 -1.93
C LEU A 59 -7.27 2.31 -1.60
N ARG A 60 -8.28 2.04 -2.42
CA ARG A 60 -9.05 0.79 -2.41
C ARG A 60 -8.67 0.01 -3.65
N LEU A 61 -7.84 -1.01 -3.47
CA LEU A 61 -7.24 -1.75 -4.58
C LEU A 61 -7.86 -3.14 -4.68
N VAL A 62 -8.40 -3.46 -5.86
CA VAL A 62 -8.83 -4.81 -6.19
C VAL A 62 -7.68 -5.48 -6.93
N ARG A 63 -7.08 -6.49 -6.32
CA ARG A 63 -5.93 -7.22 -6.86
C ARG A 63 -6.41 -8.55 -7.42
N THR A 64 -6.01 -8.87 -8.64
CA THR A 64 -6.31 -10.18 -9.22
C THR A 64 -5.53 -11.26 -8.48
N ARG A 65 -6.21 -12.35 -8.14
CA ARG A 65 -5.58 -13.55 -7.58
C ARG A 65 -5.25 -14.50 -8.70
N PHE A 66 -4.05 -15.06 -8.66
CA PHE A 66 -3.58 -16.04 -9.63
C PHE A 66 -3.42 -17.40 -8.98
N TYR A 67 -3.62 -18.44 -9.78
CA TYR A 67 -3.42 -19.84 -9.38
C TYR A 67 -2.41 -20.50 -10.32
N CYS A 68 -1.37 -21.09 -9.74
CA CYS A 68 -0.38 -21.88 -10.47
C CYS A 68 -0.77 -23.35 -10.44
N LYS A 69 -1.01 -23.93 -11.61
CA LYS A 69 -1.41 -25.35 -11.73
C LYS A 69 -0.28 -26.30 -11.33
N ASP A 70 0.98 -25.89 -11.49
CA ASP A 70 2.14 -26.75 -11.20
C ASP A 70 2.38 -26.93 -9.70
N CYS A 71 2.47 -25.84 -8.95
CA CYS A 71 2.69 -25.91 -7.50
C CYS A 71 1.39 -25.88 -6.70
N GLN A 72 0.24 -25.71 -7.36
CA GLN A 72 -1.09 -25.64 -6.76
C GLN A 72 -1.24 -24.56 -5.69
N SER A 73 -0.51 -23.45 -5.86
CA SER A 73 -0.52 -22.31 -4.95
C SER A 73 -1.21 -21.11 -5.56
N THR A 74 -1.74 -20.24 -4.71
CA THR A 74 -2.32 -18.96 -5.12
C THR A 74 -1.44 -17.80 -4.69
N PHE A 75 -1.46 -16.71 -5.45
CA PHE A 75 -0.81 -15.46 -5.10
C PHE A 75 -1.59 -14.28 -5.67
N ASN A 76 -1.43 -13.12 -5.04
CA ASN A 76 -2.11 -11.90 -5.48
C ASN A 76 -1.21 -11.10 -6.44
N ALA A 77 -1.84 -10.34 -7.34
CA ALA A 77 -1.12 -9.36 -8.15
C ALA A 77 -0.36 -8.39 -7.24
N GLN A 78 0.88 -8.08 -7.58
CA GLN A 78 1.77 -7.25 -6.77
C GLN A 78 1.79 -5.82 -7.25
N THR A 79 1.89 -4.90 -6.30
CA THR A 79 2.07 -3.48 -6.58
C THR A 79 3.31 -2.97 -5.85
N ASN A 80 3.96 -1.96 -6.45
CA ASN A 80 5.09 -1.27 -5.82
C ASN A 80 4.65 -0.07 -4.95
N LEU A 81 3.36 0.28 -4.95
CA LEU A 81 2.85 1.44 -4.21
C LEU A 81 2.85 1.21 -2.70
N VAL A 82 2.48 0.01 -2.27
CA VAL A 82 2.40 -0.36 -0.86
C VAL A 82 3.11 -1.69 -0.68
N ASP A 83 3.93 -1.80 0.36
CA ASP A 83 4.57 -3.07 0.71
C ASP A 83 3.53 -4.10 1.13
N GLU A 84 3.85 -5.36 0.94
CA GLU A 84 2.98 -6.47 1.33
C GLU A 84 2.70 -6.43 2.83
N ASN A 85 1.44 -6.64 3.21
CA ASN A 85 0.97 -6.57 4.60
C ASN A 85 1.15 -5.19 5.25
N CYS A 86 1.35 -4.14 4.48
CA CYS A 86 1.44 -2.77 4.96
C CYS A 86 0.23 -1.96 4.54
N TYR A 87 -0.15 -0.97 5.35
CA TYR A 87 -1.25 -0.06 5.05
C TYR A 87 -0.75 1.24 4.43
N LEU A 88 0.37 1.79 4.92
CA LEU A 88 0.92 3.04 4.40
C LEU A 88 1.68 2.79 3.10
N SER A 89 1.49 3.68 2.12
CA SER A 89 2.27 3.63 0.87
C SER A 89 3.75 3.90 1.15
N LYS A 90 4.61 3.42 0.26
CA LYS A 90 6.06 3.66 0.37
C LYS A 90 6.37 5.15 0.35
N GLU A 91 5.72 5.92 -0.52
CA GLU A 91 5.92 7.37 -0.62
C GLU A 91 5.51 8.08 0.66
N LEU A 92 4.40 7.69 1.29
CA LEU A 92 3.96 8.26 2.55
C LEU A 92 4.97 7.99 3.66
N LYS A 93 5.52 6.79 3.74
CA LYS A 93 6.57 6.45 4.71
C LYS A 93 7.82 7.28 4.52
N VAL A 94 8.26 7.44 3.28
CA VAL A 94 9.44 8.25 2.95
C VAL A 94 9.21 9.71 3.34
N GLN A 95 8.04 10.24 3.04
CA GLN A 95 7.71 11.63 3.37
C GLN A 95 7.67 11.87 4.88
N ILE A 96 7.11 10.95 5.65
CA ILE A 96 7.12 11.00 7.12
C ILE A 96 8.56 11.00 7.64
N ALA A 97 9.41 10.12 7.11
CA ALA A 97 10.81 10.04 7.50
C ALA A 97 11.56 11.34 7.21
N LEU A 98 11.31 11.96 6.05
CA LEU A 98 11.91 13.25 5.69
C LEU A 98 11.46 14.37 6.62
N GLU A 99 10.19 14.40 7.02
CA GLU A 99 9.67 15.39 7.96
C GLU A 99 10.29 15.22 9.36
N LEU A 100 10.52 13.99 9.80
CA LEU A 100 11.20 13.71 11.07
C LEU A 100 12.62 14.27 11.08
N ALA A 101 13.30 14.28 9.94
CA ALA A 101 14.65 14.85 9.82
C ALA A 101 14.67 16.39 9.90
N LYS A 102 13.53 17.07 9.80
CA LYS A 102 13.42 18.53 9.79
C LYS A 102 13.04 19.14 11.15
N ASN A 103 13.31 18.46 12.26
CA ASN A 103 12.95 18.93 13.60
C ASN A 103 11.44 19.16 13.81
N THR A 104 10.61 18.45 13.05
CA THR A 104 9.16 18.51 13.19
C THR A 104 8.73 17.52 14.28
N THR A 105 7.78 17.93 15.13
CA THR A 105 7.29 17.03 16.20
C THR A 105 6.46 15.89 15.63
N ARG A 106 6.41 14.76 16.34
CA ARG A 106 5.59 13.61 15.95
C ARG A 106 4.11 13.98 15.83
N LYS A 107 3.63 14.83 16.72
CA LYS A 107 2.23 15.28 16.70
C LYS A 107 1.90 16.08 15.45
N GLU A 108 2.76 16.98 15.04
CA GLU A 108 2.57 17.76 13.81
C GLU A 108 2.57 16.85 12.57
N ILE A 109 3.47 15.88 12.52
CA ILE A 109 3.54 14.90 11.44
C ILE A 109 2.26 14.06 11.40
N ALA A 110 1.83 13.57 12.57
CA ALA A 110 0.62 12.77 12.68
C ALA A 110 -0.61 13.54 12.18
N ASP A 111 -0.75 14.80 12.56
CA ASP A 111 -1.87 15.64 12.14
C ASP A 111 -1.81 15.95 10.64
N ARG A 112 -0.63 16.24 10.11
CA ARG A 112 -0.43 16.62 8.71
C ARG A 112 -0.68 15.45 7.75
N TYR A 113 -0.25 14.24 8.13
CA TYR A 113 -0.33 13.05 7.28
C TYR A 113 -1.46 12.11 7.65
N PHE A 114 -2.33 12.48 8.59
CA PHE A 114 -3.52 11.73 8.98
C PHE A 114 -3.19 10.33 9.50
N VAL A 115 -2.14 10.22 10.29
CA VAL A 115 -1.72 8.97 10.93
C VAL A 115 -1.66 9.18 12.45
N PHE A 116 -1.61 8.07 13.20
CA PHE A 116 -1.38 8.15 14.63
C PHE A 116 0.09 8.42 14.93
N ASP A 117 0.39 9.06 16.06
CA ASP A 117 1.77 9.36 16.45
C ASP A 117 2.59 8.08 16.69
N VAL A 118 1.94 7.00 17.15
CA VAL A 118 2.56 5.66 17.23
C VAL A 118 3.01 5.16 15.86
N THR A 119 2.23 5.44 14.81
CA THR A 119 2.58 5.08 13.43
C THR A 119 3.81 5.85 12.97
N VAL A 120 3.93 7.14 13.31
CA VAL A 120 5.12 7.94 13.01
C VAL A 120 6.36 7.32 13.66
N LEU A 121 6.23 6.89 14.92
CA LEU A 121 7.32 6.23 15.65
C LEU A 121 7.72 4.90 14.99
N ARG A 122 6.76 4.11 14.51
CA ARG A 122 7.03 2.86 13.79
C ARG A 122 7.79 3.11 12.49
N VAL A 123 7.44 4.14 11.75
CA VAL A 123 8.15 4.53 10.53
C VAL A 123 9.59 4.90 10.86
N LEU A 124 9.81 5.66 11.93
CA LEU A 124 11.15 6.02 12.38
C LEU A 124 12.00 4.78 12.68
N HIS A 125 11.46 3.83 13.44
CA HIS A 125 12.17 2.59 13.77
C HIS A 125 12.51 1.77 12.53
N THR A 126 11.59 1.68 11.58
CA THR A 126 11.81 0.95 10.32
C THR A 126 12.92 1.60 9.50
N CYS A 127 12.94 2.93 9.41
CA CYS A 127 13.97 3.67 8.69
C CYS A 127 15.34 3.50 9.34
N LEU A 128 15.42 3.55 10.67
CA LEU A 128 16.67 3.36 11.40
C LEU A 128 17.27 1.97 11.17
N LYS A 129 16.44 0.94 11.11
CA LYS A 129 16.88 -0.43 10.84
C LYS A 129 17.49 -0.59 9.44
N ARG A 130 17.03 0.19 8.47
CA ARG A 130 17.55 0.15 7.10
C ARG A 130 18.87 0.92 6.93
N ILE A 131 19.12 1.90 7.78
CA ILE A 131 20.33 2.73 7.74
C ILE A 131 21.50 2.04 8.48
N ILE A 132 21.19 1.25 9.47
CA ILE A 132 22.15 0.48 10.23
C ILE A 132 22.36 -0.93 9.56
#